data_0637081a719117348d9d36434bcfd7fe
#
_entry.id   0637081a719117348d9d36434bcfd7fe
#
_cell.length_a   1.000
_cell.length_b   1.000
_cell.length_c   1.000
_cell.angle_alpha   90.00
_cell.angle_beta   90.00
_cell.angle_gamma   90.00
#
_symmetry.space_group_name_H-M   'P 1'
#
loop_
_entity.id
_entity.type
_entity.pdbx_description
1 polymer ?
#
loop_
_entity_poly.entity_id
_entity_poly.type
_entity_poly.pdbx_seq_one_letter_code
_entity_poly.pdbx_strand_id
1 'polypeptide(L)'
;MCLIASPNGQAHSVKIHADANLYVGLFEGTQTAELALDPKRKAYVHLIRGSLKINGQILSGGDALLIEDESNISISEGKNAEVLVFDLSA
;
A
#
# COMPACT_ATOMS: atom_id res chain seq x y z
N MET A 1 -1.17 6.85 -4.96
CA MET A 1 -0.06 5.88 -4.74
C MET A 1 0.73 5.72 -6.03
N CYS A 2 2.02 5.58 -5.92
CA CYS A 2 2.92 5.43 -7.06
C CYS A 2 3.46 4.00 -7.12
N LEU A 3 3.32 3.35 -8.26
CA LEU A 3 3.90 2.02 -8.48
C LEU A 3 5.40 2.18 -8.73
N ILE A 4 6.24 1.55 -7.89
CA ILE A 4 7.69 1.68 -8.00
C ILE A 4 8.40 0.39 -8.39
N ALA A 5 7.74 -0.77 -8.30
CA ALA A 5 8.28 -2.05 -8.76
C ALA A 5 7.15 -2.97 -9.18
N SER A 6 7.35 -3.72 -10.26
CA SER A 6 6.35 -4.64 -10.79
C SER A 6 7.02 -5.74 -11.60
N PRO A 7 6.32 -6.89 -11.85
CA PRO A 7 6.91 -7.99 -12.61
C PRO A 7 7.28 -7.63 -14.05
N ASN A 8 6.57 -6.69 -14.67
CA ASN A 8 6.79 -6.34 -16.07
C ASN A 8 7.27 -4.90 -16.27
N GLY A 9 7.60 -4.19 -15.20
CA GLY A 9 8.07 -2.81 -15.27
C GLY A 9 7.04 -1.80 -15.75
N GLN A 10 5.75 -2.09 -15.63
CA GLN A 10 4.69 -1.19 -16.10
C GLN A 10 4.71 0.17 -15.36
N ALA A 11 4.15 1.19 -15.99
CA ALA A 11 4.03 2.54 -15.45
C ALA A 11 5.37 3.13 -14.98
N HIS A 12 6.44 2.88 -15.72
CA HIS A 12 7.81 3.34 -15.43
C HIS A 12 8.37 2.79 -14.12
N SER A 13 7.78 1.72 -13.59
CA SER A 13 8.30 1.06 -12.40
C SER A 13 9.52 0.20 -12.71
N VAL A 14 10.29 -0.15 -11.68
CA VAL A 14 11.40 -1.08 -11.82
C VAL A 14 10.85 -2.48 -12.06
N LYS A 15 11.39 -3.19 -13.05
CA LYS A 15 11.01 -4.58 -13.31
C LYS A 15 11.69 -5.50 -12.28
N ILE A 16 10.89 -6.38 -11.68
CA ILE A 16 11.38 -7.36 -10.71
C ILE A 16 10.97 -8.77 -11.14
N HIS A 17 11.71 -9.77 -10.68
CA HIS A 17 11.48 -11.17 -11.02
C HIS A 17 10.62 -11.89 -9.98
N ALA A 18 9.62 -11.21 -9.44
CA ALA A 18 8.71 -11.76 -8.46
C ALA A 18 7.28 -11.35 -8.81
N ASP A 19 6.31 -12.18 -8.45
CA ASP A 19 4.89 -11.85 -8.62
C ASP A 19 4.45 -10.88 -7.51
N ALA A 20 4.94 -9.65 -7.61
CA ALA A 20 4.68 -8.62 -6.61
C ALA A 20 4.66 -7.25 -7.25
N ASN A 21 3.86 -6.35 -6.69
CA ASN A 21 3.87 -4.93 -7.02
C ASN A 21 4.18 -4.16 -5.75
N LEU A 22 4.98 -3.11 -5.87
CA LEU A 22 5.32 -2.25 -4.75
C LEU A 22 4.86 -0.83 -5.06
N TYR A 23 4.06 -0.29 -4.16
CA TYR A 23 3.55 1.07 -4.24
C TYR A 23 4.10 1.90 -3.09
N VAL A 24 4.33 3.19 -3.34
CA VAL A 24 4.66 4.15 -2.30
C VAL A 24 3.64 5.29 -2.33
N GLY A 25 3.28 5.79 -1.15
CA GLY A 25 2.36 6.92 -1.03
C GLY A 25 2.75 7.86 0.08
N LEU A 26 2.47 9.15 -0.15
CA LEU A 26 2.60 10.21 0.84
C LEU A 26 1.21 10.80 1.06
N PHE A 27 0.79 10.89 2.32
CA PHE A 27 -0.56 11.33 2.66
C PHE A 27 -0.54 12.39 3.74
N GLU A 28 -1.34 13.44 3.53
CA GLU A 28 -1.51 14.56 4.45
C GLU A 28 -2.97 14.99 4.48
N GLY A 29 -3.46 15.36 5.67
CA GLY A 29 -4.75 16.02 5.83
C GLY A 29 -5.93 15.19 5.32
N THR A 30 -6.65 15.73 4.35
CA THR A 30 -7.86 15.12 3.80
C THR A 30 -7.61 14.23 2.57
N GLN A 31 -6.36 14.02 2.21
CA GLN A 31 -6.04 13.16 1.08
C GLN A 31 -6.49 11.72 1.36
N THR A 32 -7.10 11.12 0.35
CA THR A 32 -7.55 9.73 0.42
C THR A 32 -7.11 8.98 -0.83
N ALA A 33 -7.03 7.67 -0.73
CA ALA A 33 -6.76 6.81 -1.88
C ALA A 33 -7.45 5.48 -1.69
N GLU A 34 -7.77 4.85 -2.82
CA GLU A 34 -8.26 3.49 -2.83
C GLU A 34 -7.43 2.69 -3.81
N LEU A 35 -7.02 1.51 -3.41
CA LEU A 35 -6.25 0.59 -4.23
C LEU A 35 -7.04 -0.71 -4.36
N ALA A 36 -7.35 -1.09 -5.60
CA ALA A 36 -8.02 -2.36 -5.86
C ALA A 36 -7.04 -3.51 -5.59
N LEU A 37 -7.51 -4.52 -4.86
CA LEU A 37 -6.72 -5.69 -4.52
C LEU A 37 -7.48 -6.93 -4.94
N ASP A 38 -6.82 -7.86 -5.63
CA ASP A 38 -7.42 -9.16 -5.91
C ASP A 38 -7.57 -9.90 -4.58
N PRO A 39 -8.80 -10.35 -4.20
CA PRO A 39 -9.00 -11.05 -2.93
C PRO A 39 -8.17 -12.33 -2.77
N LYS A 40 -7.67 -12.89 -3.88
CA LYS A 40 -6.79 -14.05 -3.85
C LYS A 40 -5.33 -13.71 -3.58
N ARG A 41 -5.00 -12.43 -3.50
CA ARG A 41 -3.66 -11.95 -3.22
C ARG A 41 -3.60 -11.38 -1.81
N LYS A 42 -2.39 -11.10 -1.36
CA LYS A 42 -2.16 -10.50 -0.05
C LYS A 42 -1.55 -9.12 -0.24
N ALA A 43 -1.87 -8.20 0.65
CA ALA A 43 -1.19 -6.91 0.70
C ALA A 43 -0.51 -6.77 2.05
N TYR A 44 0.77 -6.40 2.01
CA TYR A 44 1.53 -6.07 3.21
C TYR A 44 1.77 -4.58 3.20
N VAL A 45 1.24 -3.90 4.20
CA VAL A 45 1.33 -2.45 4.31
C VAL A 45 2.31 -2.11 5.42
N HIS A 46 3.31 -1.30 5.11
CA HIS A 46 4.28 -0.83 6.09
C HIS A 46 4.25 0.69 6.14
N LEU A 47 3.91 1.24 7.29
CA LEU A 47 3.92 2.69 7.50
C LEU A 47 5.31 3.10 7.98
N ILE A 48 6.02 3.85 7.15
CA ILE A 48 7.40 4.26 7.43
C ILE A 48 7.41 5.35 8.49
N ARG A 49 6.50 6.34 8.37
CA ARG A 49 6.42 7.46 9.29
C ARG A 49 5.02 8.04 9.31
N GLY A 50 4.75 8.84 10.34
CA GLY A 50 3.48 9.52 10.50
C GLY A 50 2.39 8.62 11.05
N SER A 51 1.14 8.93 10.72
CA SER A 51 -0.02 8.10 11.06
C SER A 51 -0.97 8.03 9.88
N LEU A 52 -1.73 6.95 9.78
CA LEU A 52 -2.57 6.67 8.62
C LEU A 52 -3.67 5.72 9.01
N LYS A 53 -4.86 5.90 8.43
CA LYS A 53 -5.97 4.96 8.61
C LYS A 53 -6.10 4.08 7.38
N ILE A 54 -6.07 2.77 7.57
CA ILE A 54 -6.18 1.79 6.49
C ILE A 54 -7.29 0.82 6.83
N ASN A 55 -8.31 0.76 5.97
CA ASN A 55 -9.49 -0.10 6.16
C ASN A 55 -10.07 0.00 7.58
N GLY A 56 -10.13 1.22 8.12
CA GLY A 56 -10.67 1.48 9.45
C GLY A 56 -9.70 1.29 10.61
N GLN A 57 -8.45 0.87 10.35
CA GLN A 57 -7.43 0.70 11.39
C GLN A 57 -6.41 1.83 11.33
N ILE A 58 -6.07 2.39 12.48
CA ILE A 58 -5.08 3.47 12.56
C ILE A 58 -3.71 2.87 12.82
N LEU A 59 -2.75 3.23 11.96
CA LEU A 59 -1.35 2.83 12.08
C LEU A 59 -0.49 4.04 12.45
N SER A 60 0.59 3.79 13.17
CA SER A 60 1.62 4.78 13.51
C SER A 60 2.95 4.36 12.90
N GLY A 61 3.90 5.28 12.81
CA GLY A 61 5.19 5.01 12.18
C GLY A 61 5.86 3.75 12.72
N GLY A 62 6.27 2.87 11.81
CA GLY A 62 6.84 1.57 12.10
C GLY A 62 5.83 0.43 12.16
N ASP A 63 4.54 0.72 12.16
CA ASP A 63 3.51 -0.32 12.18
C ASP A 63 3.38 -0.97 10.80
N ALA A 64 2.93 -2.21 10.80
CA ALA A 64 2.65 -2.97 9.58
C ALA A 64 1.32 -3.69 9.68
N LEU A 65 0.68 -3.92 8.54
CA LEU A 65 -0.62 -4.59 8.47
C LEU A 65 -0.63 -5.55 7.30
N LEU A 66 -1.00 -6.80 7.56
CA LEU A 66 -1.23 -7.78 6.52
C LEU A 66 -2.72 -7.80 6.18
N ILE A 67 -3.04 -7.62 4.90
CA ILE A 67 -4.41 -7.60 4.41
C ILE A 67 -4.64 -8.83 3.54
N GLU A 68 -5.65 -9.63 3.89
CA GLU A 68 -6.03 -10.83 3.17
C GLU A 68 -7.55 -10.83 2.96
N ASP A 69 -8.01 -11.47 1.88
CA ASP A 69 -9.43 -11.63 1.57
C ASP A 69 -10.19 -10.30 1.44
N GLU A 70 -9.50 -9.26 1.01
CA GLU A 70 -10.08 -7.94 0.78
C GLU A 70 -9.95 -7.58 -0.70
N SER A 71 -10.96 -6.93 -1.24
CA SER A 71 -10.95 -6.47 -2.64
C SER A 71 -10.49 -5.03 -2.80
N ASN A 72 -10.29 -4.32 -1.70
CA ASN A 72 -9.95 -2.91 -1.74
C ASN A 72 -9.18 -2.50 -0.49
N ILE A 73 -8.19 -1.63 -0.70
CA ILE A 73 -7.46 -0.96 0.39
C ILE A 73 -7.86 0.50 0.38
N SER A 74 -8.49 0.95 1.47
CA SER A 74 -8.92 2.33 1.63
C SER A 74 -7.98 3.05 2.59
N ILE A 75 -7.38 4.15 2.13
CA ILE A 75 -6.36 4.90 2.86
C ILE A 75 -6.88 6.30 3.10
N SER A 76 -6.84 6.76 4.34
CA SER A 76 -7.34 8.07 4.73
C SER A 76 -6.69 8.57 6.02
N GLU A 77 -7.01 9.80 6.39
CA GLU A 77 -6.59 10.42 7.66
C GLU A 77 -5.08 10.37 7.88
N GLY A 78 -4.31 10.62 6.80
CA GLY A 78 -2.86 10.66 6.89
C GLY A 78 -2.36 11.92 7.59
N LYS A 79 -1.36 11.76 8.45
CA LYS A 79 -0.65 12.87 9.09
C LYS A 79 0.83 12.66 8.88
N ASN A 80 1.39 13.41 7.92
CA ASN A 80 2.80 13.28 7.55
C ASN A 80 3.19 11.83 7.30
N ALA A 81 2.31 11.11 6.59
CA ALA A 81 2.42 9.66 6.44
C ALA A 81 3.18 9.30 5.17
N GLU A 82 4.10 8.37 5.30
CA GLU A 82 4.77 7.72 4.18
C GLU A 82 4.56 6.21 4.32
N VAL A 83 3.97 5.60 3.30
CA VAL A 83 3.53 4.21 3.36
C VAL A 83 4.04 3.42 2.15
N LEU A 84 4.44 2.17 2.41
CA LEU A 84 4.73 1.19 1.38
C LEU A 84 3.63 0.13 1.37
N VAL A 85 3.19 -0.24 0.17
CA VAL A 85 2.20 -1.32 0.00
C VAL A 85 2.79 -2.36 -0.94
N PHE A 86 2.93 -3.58 -0.45
CA PHE A 86 3.38 -4.73 -1.23
C PHE A 86 2.15 -5.54 -1.61
N ASP A 87 1.89 -5.67 -2.91
CA ASP A 87 0.83 -6.54 -3.45
C ASP A 87 1.49 -7.86 -3.84
N LEU A 88 1.20 -8.91 -3.08
CA LEU A 88 1.92 -10.18 -3.14
C LEU A 88 1.01 -11.31 -3.59
N SER A 89 1.58 -12.30 -4.26
CA SER A 89 0.86 -13.54 -4.56
C SER A 89 0.56 -14.30 -3.26
N ALA A 90 -0.62 -14.90 -3.24
CA ALA A 90 -1.07 -15.66 -2.08
C ALA A 90 -0.35 -17.00 -1.96
#